data_e570cb6bb35a184e61ddbef2647f9851
#
_entry.id   e570cb6bb35a184e61ddbef2647f9851
#
_cell.length_a   1.000
_cell.length_b   1.000
_cell.length_c   1.000
_cell.angle_alpha   90.00
_cell.angle_beta   90.00
_cell.angle_gamma   90.00
#
_symmetry.space_group_name_H-M   'P 1'
#
loop_
_entity.id
_entity.type
_entity.pdbx_description
1 polymer ?
#
loop_
_entity_poly.entity_id
_entity_poly.type
_entity_poly.pdbx_seq_one_letter_code
_entity_poly.pdbx_strand_id
1 'polypeptide(L)'
;MSQRFLPAVVVLGSVLLLSAQAEAVGLSIVDQADPQPMQFRVEGGPLRELAAKFKPSELAVLEKLNRADVKHLSRLETLVIPTEWRDEFDYSPFPAEYDAAKAEPKMLIVDQPSQAFAAYEYGRLVHWGPTSTGRQAKPTPAGRYHLNWRARSRTSTLSGEWRLNWYFNFHNRRGLAFHEFDLPGVPASHACVRLLTRDAMWIYKWGQSWTLDEKGQLATPGTPVVILGTYDFGALPPFRSPEYLARGIALPAVLP
;
A
#
# COMPACT_ATOMS: atom_id res chain seq x y z
N MET A 1 48.20 -23.64 83.47
CA MET A 1 47.90 -23.28 82.09
C MET A 1 47.43 -24.54 81.40
N SER A 2 46.19 -24.82 81.33
CA SER A 2 45.61 -26.03 80.78
C SER A 2 44.52 -25.65 79.72
N GLN A 3 44.80 -25.92 78.48
CA GLN A 3 43.88 -25.78 77.41
C GLN A 3 42.96 -27.00 77.34
N ARG A 4 41.68 -26.77 77.46
CA ARG A 4 40.67 -27.82 77.29
C ARG A 4 40.14 -27.75 75.89
N PHE A 5 40.33 -28.84 75.12
CA PHE A 5 39.69 -29.06 73.80
C PHE A 5 38.24 -29.52 74.02
N LEU A 6 37.32 -28.91 73.33
CA LEU A 6 35.93 -29.37 73.19
C LEU A 6 35.74 -30.07 71.83
N PRO A 7 35.04 -31.17 71.77
CA PRO A 7 34.86 -31.91 70.49
C PRO A 7 33.75 -31.27 69.62
N ALA A 8 34.00 -31.22 68.33
CA ALA A 8 33.06 -30.78 67.35
C ALA A 8 31.98 -31.87 67.11
N VAL A 9 30.73 -31.49 67.24
CA VAL A 9 29.56 -32.33 66.88
C VAL A 9 29.31 -32.13 65.36
N VAL A 10 29.46 -33.21 64.58
CA VAL A 10 29.08 -33.24 63.17
C VAL A 10 27.61 -33.62 63.06
N VAL A 11 26.76 -32.71 62.65
CA VAL A 11 25.35 -32.98 62.33
C VAL A 11 25.29 -33.32 60.83
N LEU A 12 25.05 -34.57 60.50
CA LEU A 12 24.70 -35.00 59.16
C LEU A 12 23.24 -34.60 58.83
N GLY A 13 23.10 -33.52 58.09
CA GLY A 13 21.84 -33.17 57.49
C GLY A 13 21.59 -33.92 56.21
N SER A 14 20.57 -34.80 56.24
CA SER A 14 20.08 -35.51 55.06
C SER A 14 19.37 -34.51 54.13
N VAL A 15 19.95 -34.23 52.98
CA VAL A 15 19.30 -33.44 51.92
C VAL A 15 18.40 -34.39 51.12
N LEU A 16 17.07 -34.27 51.31
CA LEU A 16 16.10 -34.87 50.43
C LEU A 16 16.06 -34.10 49.11
N LEU A 17 16.61 -34.72 48.06
CA LEU A 17 16.48 -34.26 46.68
C LEU A 17 15.02 -34.60 46.22
N LEU A 18 14.11 -33.61 46.21
CA LEU A 18 12.87 -33.70 45.46
C LEU A 18 13.23 -33.47 43.97
N SER A 19 13.20 -34.54 43.20
CA SER A 19 13.21 -34.50 41.75
C SER A 19 11.85 -33.95 41.25
N ALA A 20 11.77 -32.65 40.93
CA ALA A 20 10.67 -32.12 40.18
C ALA A 20 10.78 -32.59 38.72
N GLN A 21 9.94 -33.54 38.33
CA GLN A 21 9.71 -33.87 36.92
C GLN A 21 8.97 -32.71 36.27
N ALA A 22 9.68 -31.87 35.54
CA ALA A 22 9.09 -30.93 34.61
C ALA A 22 8.54 -31.74 33.42
N GLU A 23 7.23 -31.91 33.36
CA GLU A 23 6.57 -32.36 32.13
C GLU A 23 6.83 -31.27 31.08
N ALA A 24 7.65 -31.60 30.11
CA ALA A 24 7.83 -30.79 28.90
C ALA A 24 6.52 -30.84 28.13
N VAL A 25 5.69 -29.79 28.26
CA VAL A 25 4.60 -29.54 27.34
C VAL A 25 5.26 -29.31 25.97
N GLY A 26 5.20 -30.32 25.14
CA GLY A 26 5.63 -30.24 23.75
C GLY A 26 4.76 -29.21 23.02
N LEU A 27 5.23 -27.96 22.97
CA LEU A 27 4.77 -27.00 21.99
C LEU A 27 5.19 -27.56 20.62
N SER A 28 4.26 -28.23 19.94
CA SER A 28 4.37 -28.48 18.51
C SER A 28 4.50 -27.11 17.86
N ILE A 29 5.72 -26.76 17.45
CA ILE A 29 5.93 -25.72 16.47
C ILE A 29 5.21 -26.25 15.23
N VAL A 30 4.00 -25.77 14.98
CA VAL A 30 3.35 -25.92 13.68
C VAL A 30 4.34 -25.24 12.74
N ASP A 31 5.02 -26.05 11.96
CA ASP A 31 5.86 -25.62 10.86
C ASP A 31 4.93 -24.78 9.96
N GLN A 32 5.00 -23.45 10.14
CA GLN A 32 4.30 -22.55 9.24
C GLN A 32 5.07 -22.68 7.94
N ALA A 33 4.58 -23.57 7.07
CA ALA A 33 5.07 -23.67 5.71
C ALA A 33 5.16 -22.23 5.17
N ASP A 34 6.33 -21.87 4.66
CA ASP A 34 6.55 -20.56 4.00
C ASP A 34 5.34 -20.30 3.09
N PRO A 35 4.67 -19.14 3.22
CA PRO A 35 3.49 -18.87 2.43
C PRO A 35 3.83 -19.07 0.97
N GLN A 36 3.17 -20.04 0.33
CA GLN A 36 3.39 -20.35 -1.08
C GLN A 36 3.28 -19.05 -1.88
N PRO A 37 4.21 -18.80 -2.82
CA PRO A 37 4.18 -17.60 -3.63
C PRO A 37 2.82 -17.47 -4.32
N MET A 38 2.29 -16.26 -4.33
CA MET A 38 0.99 -15.99 -4.91
C MET A 38 1.01 -16.32 -6.41
N GLN A 39 0.03 -17.11 -6.85
CA GLN A 39 -0.11 -17.49 -8.23
C GLN A 39 -1.28 -16.75 -8.87
N PHE A 40 -1.11 -16.38 -10.13
CA PHE A 40 -2.08 -15.67 -10.93
C PHE A 40 -2.30 -16.39 -12.25
N ARG A 41 -3.51 -16.29 -12.78
CA ARG A 41 -3.83 -16.71 -14.15
C ARG A 41 -4.27 -15.50 -14.96
N VAL A 42 -4.12 -15.58 -16.27
CA VAL A 42 -4.57 -14.54 -17.21
C VAL A 42 -5.72 -15.11 -18.01
N GLU A 43 -6.87 -14.45 -17.95
CA GLU A 43 -8.04 -14.81 -18.76
C GLU A 43 -8.30 -13.74 -19.82
N GLY A 44 -8.55 -14.19 -21.06
CA GLY A 44 -9.00 -13.36 -22.17
C GLY A 44 -10.43 -13.68 -22.59
N GLY A 45 -11.03 -12.84 -23.42
CA GLY A 45 -12.35 -13.04 -24.01
C GLY A 45 -13.42 -12.04 -23.55
N PRO A 46 -14.71 -12.28 -23.87
CA PRO A 46 -15.77 -11.34 -23.52
C PRO A 46 -16.00 -11.29 -22.01
N LEU A 47 -15.32 -10.34 -21.37
CA LEU A 47 -15.31 -10.17 -19.92
C LEU A 47 -16.61 -9.52 -19.39
N ARG A 48 -17.59 -9.25 -20.26
CA ARG A 48 -18.84 -8.56 -19.88
C ARG A 48 -19.66 -9.29 -18.81
N GLU A 49 -19.59 -10.61 -18.80
CA GLU A 49 -20.27 -11.46 -17.81
C GLU A 49 -19.42 -11.76 -16.59
N LEU A 50 -18.14 -11.37 -16.63
CA LEU A 50 -17.18 -11.73 -15.58
C LEU A 50 -17.55 -11.08 -14.25
N ALA A 51 -17.98 -9.82 -14.27
CA ALA A 51 -18.39 -9.12 -13.05
C ALA A 51 -19.51 -9.84 -12.29
N ALA A 52 -20.40 -10.55 -13.00
CA ALA A 52 -21.47 -11.35 -12.40
C ALA A 52 -20.96 -12.67 -11.75
N LYS A 53 -19.73 -13.10 -12.06
CA LYS A 53 -19.15 -14.35 -11.55
C LYS A 53 -18.39 -14.17 -10.23
N PHE A 54 -18.08 -12.94 -9.85
CA PHE A 54 -17.27 -12.63 -8.68
C PHE A 54 -18.07 -11.94 -7.58
N LYS A 55 -17.74 -12.25 -6.34
CA LYS A 55 -18.27 -11.53 -5.17
C LYS A 55 -17.74 -10.09 -5.13
N PRO A 56 -18.43 -9.17 -4.43
CA PRO A 56 -17.95 -7.77 -4.32
C PRO A 56 -16.51 -7.64 -3.78
N SER A 57 -16.11 -8.48 -2.82
CA SER A 57 -14.74 -8.51 -2.30
C SER A 57 -13.72 -8.98 -3.34
N GLU A 58 -14.06 -9.96 -4.16
CA GLU A 58 -13.23 -10.46 -5.25
C GLU A 58 -13.10 -9.41 -6.36
N LEU A 59 -14.18 -8.72 -6.71
CA LEU A 59 -14.15 -7.59 -7.65
C LEU A 59 -13.24 -6.48 -7.15
N ALA A 60 -13.25 -6.17 -5.85
CA ALA A 60 -12.35 -5.17 -5.28
C ALA A 60 -10.87 -5.54 -5.44
N VAL A 61 -10.52 -6.82 -5.32
CA VAL A 61 -9.17 -7.32 -5.59
C VAL A 61 -8.85 -7.24 -7.09
N LEU A 62 -9.79 -7.63 -7.96
CA LEU A 62 -9.59 -7.55 -9.41
C LEU A 62 -9.36 -6.11 -9.89
N GLU A 63 -10.08 -5.13 -9.36
CA GLU A 63 -9.83 -3.71 -9.65
C GLU A 63 -8.39 -3.32 -9.28
N LYS A 64 -7.92 -3.75 -8.12
CA LYS A 64 -6.55 -3.48 -7.66
C LYS A 64 -5.51 -4.15 -8.55
N LEU A 65 -5.66 -5.43 -8.85
CA LEU A 65 -4.70 -6.18 -9.67
C LEU A 65 -4.62 -5.66 -11.11
N ASN A 66 -5.76 -5.31 -11.70
CA ASN A 66 -5.84 -4.90 -13.10
C ASN A 66 -5.79 -3.37 -13.31
N ARG A 67 -5.65 -2.59 -12.23
CA ARG A 67 -5.59 -1.11 -12.26
C ARG A 67 -6.81 -0.45 -12.94
N ALA A 68 -7.94 -1.14 -12.92
CA ALA A 68 -9.16 -0.72 -13.61
C ALA A 68 -10.36 -0.79 -12.67
N ASP A 69 -11.26 0.19 -12.76
CA ASP A 69 -12.55 0.11 -12.07
C ASP A 69 -13.46 -0.98 -12.69
N VAL A 70 -14.49 -1.39 -11.97
CA VAL A 70 -15.41 -2.48 -12.40
C VAL A 70 -15.97 -2.24 -13.81
N LYS A 71 -16.30 -0.99 -14.16
CA LYS A 71 -16.83 -0.62 -15.48
C LYS A 71 -15.80 -0.89 -16.60
N HIS A 72 -14.51 -0.72 -16.31
CA HIS A 72 -13.43 -0.92 -17.27
C HIS A 72 -12.87 -2.33 -17.25
N LEU A 73 -12.99 -3.09 -16.15
CA LEU A 73 -12.58 -4.50 -16.11
C LEU A 73 -13.20 -5.29 -17.27
N SER A 74 -14.48 -5.07 -17.57
CA SER A 74 -15.19 -5.76 -18.66
C SER A 74 -14.74 -5.37 -20.08
N ARG A 75 -13.91 -4.34 -20.20
CA ARG A 75 -13.40 -3.79 -21.47
C ARG A 75 -11.93 -4.11 -21.71
N LEU A 76 -11.25 -4.70 -20.72
CA LEU A 76 -9.88 -5.14 -20.88
C LEU A 76 -9.85 -6.36 -21.82
N GLU A 77 -8.77 -6.50 -22.58
CA GLU A 77 -8.55 -7.68 -23.43
C GLU A 77 -8.25 -8.92 -22.60
N THR A 78 -7.55 -8.71 -21.48
CA THR A 78 -7.16 -9.77 -20.54
C THR A 78 -7.32 -9.29 -19.11
N LEU A 79 -7.64 -10.23 -18.21
CA LEU A 79 -7.66 -10.01 -16.76
C LEU A 79 -6.63 -10.90 -16.07
N VAL A 80 -5.92 -10.32 -15.13
CA VAL A 80 -5.15 -11.07 -14.14
C VAL A 80 -6.06 -11.41 -12.97
N ILE A 81 -6.14 -12.69 -12.66
CA ILE A 81 -7.02 -13.25 -11.61
C ILE A 81 -6.16 -14.10 -10.68
N PRO A 82 -6.24 -13.93 -9.35
CA PRO A 82 -5.53 -14.80 -8.43
C PRO A 82 -6.11 -16.22 -8.48
N THR A 83 -5.26 -17.22 -8.31
CA THR A 83 -5.71 -18.63 -8.25
C THR A 83 -6.37 -18.95 -6.93
N GLU A 84 -6.04 -18.20 -5.87
CA GLU A 84 -6.62 -18.27 -4.54
C GLU A 84 -7.02 -16.89 -4.06
N TRP A 85 -8.15 -16.79 -3.34
CA TRP A 85 -8.59 -15.54 -2.74
C TRP A 85 -8.03 -15.41 -1.33
N ARG A 86 -7.29 -14.34 -1.07
CA ARG A 86 -6.64 -13.99 0.21
C ARG A 86 -7.03 -12.59 0.67
N ASP A 87 -6.45 -12.11 1.76
CA ASP A 87 -6.61 -10.72 2.20
C ASP A 87 -6.08 -9.75 1.13
N GLU A 88 -6.69 -8.57 1.05
CA GLU A 88 -6.30 -7.58 0.02
C GLU A 88 -4.86 -7.08 0.15
N PHE A 89 -4.28 -7.12 1.36
CA PHE A 89 -2.89 -6.74 1.58
C PHE A 89 -1.91 -7.76 1.02
N ASP A 90 -2.29 -9.03 0.95
CA ASP A 90 -1.45 -10.07 0.34
C ASP A 90 -1.19 -9.81 -1.15
N TYR A 91 -2.09 -9.05 -1.80
CA TYR A 91 -1.94 -8.66 -3.21
C TYR A 91 -1.22 -7.34 -3.41
N SER A 92 -0.72 -6.71 -2.33
CA SER A 92 0.00 -5.44 -2.44
C SER A 92 1.30 -5.64 -3.22
N PRO A 93 1.55 -4.86 -4.28
CA PRO A 93 2.85 -4.88 -4.93
C PRO A 93 3.92 -4.15 -4.10
N PHE A 94 3.52 -3.42 -3.05
CA PHE A 94 4.42 -2.67 -2.18
C PHE A 94 4.84 -3.50 -0.97
N PRO A 95 6.06 -3.32 -0.45
CA PRO A 95 6.51 -3.99 0.76
C PRO A 95 5.65 -3.59 1.97
N ALA A 96 5.39 -4.55 2.87
CA ALA A 96 4.64 -4.29 4.10
C ALA A 96 5.37 -3.31 5.04
N GLU A 97 6.71 -3.33 5.02
CA GLU A 97 7.59 -2.42 5.75
C GLU A 97 8.52 -1.71 4.78
N TYR A 98 8.69 -0.39 4.95
CA TYR A 98 9.56 0.43 4.11
C TYR A 98 10.41 1.40 4.96
N ASP A 99 11.69 1.12 5.06
CA ASP A 99 12.61 1.83 5.94
C ASP A 99 12.74 3.32 5.64
N ALA A 100 12.76 3.71 4.37
CA ALA A 100 12.87 5.11 3.98
C ALA A 100 11.64 5.97 4.36
N ALA A 101 10.53 5.34 4.76
CA ALA A 101 9.33 6.02 5.25
C ALA A 101 9.19 5.99 6.78
N LYS A 102 10.10 5.35 7.53
CA LYS A 102 9.98 5.18 8.99
C LYS A 102 10.02 6.51 9.77
N ALA A 103 10.73 7.50 9.27
CA ALA A 103 10.84 8.81 9.91
C ALA A 103 9.56 9.68 9.73
N GLU A 104 8.69 9.31 8.79
CA GLU A 104 7.50 10.07 8.46
C GLU A 104 6.28 9.46 9.16
N PRO A 105 5.50 10.25 9.94
CA PRO A 105 4.26 9.76 10.54
C PRO A 105 3.28 9.22 9.50
N LYS A 106 3.25 9.84 8.32
CA LYS A 106 2.43 9.46 7.16
C LYS A 106 3.17 9.77 5.88
N MET A 107 3.06 8.89 4.90
CA MET A 107 3.62 9.10 3.56
C MET A 107 2.77 8.43 2.49
N LEU A 108 2.57 9.11 1.35
CA LEU A 108 2.00 8.53 0.13
C LEU A 108 3.11 8.30 -0.89
N ILE A 109 3.10 7.13 -1.50
CA ILE A 109 3.98 6.79 -2.63
C ILE A 109 3.10 6.40 -3.81
N VAL A 110 3.36 6.96 -4.97
CA VAL A 110 2.75 6.58 -6.26
C VAL A 110 3.85 6.02 -7.14
N ASP A 111 3.73 4.77 -7.54
CA ASP A 111 4.61 4.14 -8.52
C ASP A 111 3.95 4.18 -9.90
N GLN A 112 4.45 5.05 -10.78
CA GLN A 112 3.85 5.25 -12.10
C GLN A 112 4.01 4.03 -13.01
N PRO A 113 5.15 3.31 -13.04
CA PRO A 113 5.27 2.09 -13.83
C PRO A 113 4.18 1.07 -13.51
N SER A 114 3.87 0.85 -12.23
CA SER A 114 2.86 -0.12 -11.80
C SER A 114 1.45 0.44 -11.73
N GLN A 115 1.25 1.75 -11.91
CA GLN A 115 -0.03 2.42 -11.75
C GLN A 115 -0.71 2.07 -10.41
N ALA A 116 0.06 2.16 -9.34
CA ALA A 116 -0.41 1.88 -7.99
C ALA A 116 0.09 2.93 -6.99
N PHE A 117 -0.60 3.05 -5.87
CA PHE A 117 -0.16 3.85 -4.74
C PHE A 117 -0.10 3.03 -3.45
N ALA A 118 0.73 3.46 -2.53
CA ALA A 118 0.82 2.98 -1.16
C ALA A 118 0.74 4.14 -0.17
N ALA A 119 0.12 3.90 0.97
CA ALA A 119 0.13 4.77 2.13
C ALA A 119 0.85 4.07 3.29
N TYR A 120 1.82 4.76 3.86
CA TYR A 120 2.61 4.28 4.98
C TYR A 120 2.39 5.14 6.22
N GLU A 121 2.36 4.48 7.40
CA GLU A 121 2.48 5.13 8.70
C GLU A 121 3.73 4.61 9.40
N TYR A 122 4.70 5.50 9.66
CA TYR A 122 5.99 5.13 10.26
C TYR A 122 6.65 3.93 9.55
N GLY A 123 6.60 3.92 8.22
CA GLY A 123 7.17 2.88 7.38
C GLY A 123 6.33 1.61 7.25
N ARG A 124 5.18 1.47 7.93
CA ARG A 124 4.27 0.34 7.80
C ARG A 124 3.18 0.63 6.77
N LEU A 125 2.97 -0.28 5.84
CA LEU A 125 1.90 -0.18 4.85
C LEU A 125 0.52 -0.25 5.54
N VAL A 126 -0.30 0.79 5.36
CA VAL A 126 -1.64 0.88 5.95
C VAL A 126 -2.76 0.93 4.93
N HIS A 127 -2.44 1.23 3.68
CA HIS A 127 -3.39 1.18 2.56
C HIS A 127 -2.65 1.14 1.23
N TRP A 128 -3.26 0.52 0.21
CA TRP A 128 -2.77 0.54 -1.16
C TRP A 128 -3.92 0.43 -2.15
N GLY A 129 -3.69 0.86 -3.37
CA GLY A 129 -4.70 0.76 -4.41
C GLY A 129 -4.19 1.10 -5.80
N PRO A 130 -5.04 0.93 -6.81
CA PRO A 130 -4.73 1.28 -8.19
C PRO A 130 -4.80 2.78 -8.41
N THR A 131 -4.07 3.25 -9.41
CA THR A 131 -4.15 4.64 -9.90
C THR A 131 -4.30 4.67 -11.42
N SER A 132 -4.65 5.85 -11.94
CA SER A 132 -4.43 6.20 -13.33
C SER A 132 -3.79 7.58 -13.37
N THR A 133 -2.48 7.62 -13.61
CA THR A 133 -1.67 8.85 -13.66
C THR A 133 -1.81 9.57 -15.01
N GLY A 134 -0.97 10.56 -15.26
CA GLY A 134 -1.03 11.36 -16.48
C GLY A 134 -0.76 10.55 -17.76
N ARG A 135 -1.60 10.77 -18.77
CA ARG A 135 -1.39 10.21 -20.12
C ARG A 135 -0.09 10.72 -20.74
N GLN A 136 0.39 10.07 -21.81
CA GLN A 136 1.66 10.39 -22.46
C GLN A 136 1.84 11.89 -22.79
N ALA A 137 0.80 12.54 -23.33
CA ALA A 137 0.83 13.95 -23.68
C ALA A 137 0.76 14.91 -22.47
N LYS A 138 0.40 14.41 -21.28
CA LYS A 138 0.23 15.18 -20.04
C LYS A 138 0.67 14.33 -18.84
N PRO A 139 1.96 13.97 -18.73
CA PRO A 139 2.45 13.08 -17.70
C PRO A 139 2.36 13.69 -16.30
N THR A 140 2.16 12.88 -15.30
CA THR A 140 2.36 13.26 -13.89
C THR A 140 3.86 13.38 -13.64
N PRO A 141 4.38 14.53 -13.22
CA PRO A 141 5.82 14.65 -12.98
C PRO A 141 6.24 13.89 -11.73
N ALA A 142 7.33 13.13 -11.86
CA ALA A 142 7.98 12.50 -10.72
C ALA A 142 8.56 13.55 -9.77
N GLY A 143 8.72 13.20 -8.49
CA GLY A 143 9.29 14.09 -7.48
C GLY A 143 8.62 13.97 -6.11
N ARG A 144 9.09 14.79 -5.16
CA ARG A 144 8.55 14.89 -3.82
C ARG A 144 7.66 16.10 -3.67
N TYR A 145 6.49 15.90 -3.11
CA TYR A 145 5.43 16.88 -2.89
C TYR A 145 4.86 16.74 -1.47
N HIS A 146 3.88 17.57 -1.15
CA HIS A 146 3.09 17.44 0.08
C HIS A 146 1.62 17.67 -0.24
N LEU A 147 0.73 17.04 0.53
CA LEU A 147 -0.70 17.34 0.46
C LEU A 147 -0.92 18.78 0.96
N ASN A 148 -1.61 19.57 0.13
CA ASN A 148 -1.84 20.98 0.41
C ASN A 148 -3.24 21.19 1.02
N TRP A 149 -4.22 21.50 0.19
CA TRP A 149 -5.60 21.72 0.57
C TRP A 149 -6.51 20.69 -0.10
N ARG A 150 -7.70 20.52 0.46
CA ARG A 150 -8.67 19.54 -0.05
C ARG A 150 -10.07 20.14 -0.19
N ALA A 151 -10.85 19.57 -1.10
CA ALA A 151 -12.25 19.90 -1.32
C ALA A 151 -13.06 18.62 -1.52
N ARG A 152 -14.27 18.55 -0.93
CA ARG A 152 -15.15 17.39 -1.09
C ARG A 152 -15.50 17.13 -2.54
N SER A 153 -15.67 18.20 -3.31
CA SER A 153 -15.92 18.16 -4.76
C SER A 153 -15.44 19.46 -5.39
N ARG A 154 -14.90 19.37 -6.60
CA ARG A 154 -14.45 20.51 -7.38
C ARG A 154 -14.76 20.29 -8.85
N THR A 155 -15.12 21.36 -9.57
CA THR A 155 -15.17 21.33 -11.03
C THR A 155 -13.75 21.48 -11.59
N SER A 156 -13.41 20.69 -12.58
CA SER A 156 -12.12 20.75 -13.27
C SER A 156 -11.97 22.11 -13.98
N THR A 157 -10.74 22.64 -13.99
CA THR A 157 -10.41 23.81 -14.80
C THR A 157 -10.25 23.48 -16.29
N LEU A 158 -10.18 22.20 -16.65
CA LEU A 158 -10.01 21.74 -18.03
C LEU A 158 -11.34 21.46 -18.72
N SER A 159 -12.38 21.15 -17.95
CA SER A 159 -13.75 20.92 -18.45
C SER A 159 -14.75 21.19 -17.35
N GLY A 160 -15.75 22.03 -17.64
CA GLY A 160 -16.84 22.33 -16.70
C GLY A 160 -17.72 21.12 -16.34
N GLU A 161 -17.67 20.05 -17.14
CA GLU A 161 -18.42 18.82 -16.93
C GLU A 161 -17.75 17.86 -15.96
N TRP A 162 -16.44 18.00 -15.76
CA TRP A 162 -15.69 17.06 -14.92
C TRP A 162 -15.77 17.46 -13.46
N ARG A 163 -16.48 16.64 -12.68
CA ARG A 163 -16.52 16.74 -11.23
C ARG A 163 -15.42 15.87 -10.63
N LEU A 164 -14.52 16.49 -9.86
CA LEU A 164 -13.42 15.85 -9.17
C LEU A 164 -13.80 15.72 -7.70
N ASN A 165 -14.33 14.56 -7.31
CA ASN A 165 -14.73 14.30 -5.93
C ASN A 165 -13.53 13.87 -5.09
N TRP A 166 -13.57 14.11 -3.78
CA TRP A 166 -12.51 13.78 -2.85
C TRP A 166 -11.16 14.35 -3.28
N TYR A 167 -11.19 15.58 -3.80
CA TYR A 167 -10.03 16.28 -4.35
C TYR A 167 -9.03 16.63 -3.24
N PHE A 168 -7.75 16.24 -3.39
CA PHE A 168 -6.68 16.59 -2.49
C PHE A 168 -5.46 17.06 -3.30
N ASN A 169 -5.23 18.37 -3.28
CA ASN A 169 -4.13 19.00 -4.02
C ASN A 169 -2.77 18.63 -3.42
N PHE A 170 -1.77 18.41 -4.27
CA PHE A 170 -0.37 18.26 -3.86
C PHE A 170 0.60 19.15 -4.66
N HIS A 171 0.11 19.93 -5.63
CA HIS A 171 0.92 20.89 -6.36
C HIS A 171 0.08 22.06 -6.90
N ASN A 172 0.12 23.22 -6.23
CA ASN A 172 -0.76 24.35 -6.52
C ASN A 172 -0.61 24.94 -7.92
N ARG A 173 0.62 25.22 -8.37
CA ARG A 173 0.86 25.90 -9.65
C ARG A 173 0.35 25.10 -10.85
N ARG A 174 0.47 23.77 -10.80
CA ARG A 174 0.04 22.86 -11.88
C ARG A 174 -1.33 22.26 -11.62
N GLY A 175 -1.93 22.51 -10.47
CA GLY A 175 -3.23 21.97 -10.09
C GLY A 175 -3.26 20.46 -9.93
N LEU A 176 -2.11 19.83 -9.58
CA LEU A 176 -2.04 18.37 -9.44
C LEU A 176 -2.69 17.92 -8.14
N ALA A 177 -3.46 16.85 -8.21
CA ALA A 177 -4.22 16.34 -7.08
C ALA A 177 -4.50 14.84 -7.19
N PHE A 178 -4.77 14.23 -6.04
CA PHE A 178 -5.53 12.99 -5.96
C PHE A 178 -7.03 13.30 -6.05
N HIS A 179 -7.78 12.50 -6.76
CA HIS A 179 -9.23 12.61 -6.81
C HIS A 179 -9.86 11.33 -7.39
N GLU A 180 -11.13 11.12 -7.09
CA GLU A 180 -11.93 10.09 -7.75
C GLU A 180 -12.05 10.37 -9.25
N PHE A 181 -11.86 9.35 -10.06
CA PHE A 181 -12.22 9.32 -11.49
C PHE A 181 -12.12 7.91 -12.05
N ASP A 182 -12.58 7.72 -13.31
CA ASP A 182 -12.46 6.46 -14.04
C ASP A 182 -11.01 5.96 -14.14
N LEU A 183 -10.81 4.65 -13.89
CA LEU A 183 -9.55 3.93 -14.03
C LEU A 183 -9.63 2.94 -15.18
N PRO A 184 -9.09 3.25 -16.35
CA PRO A 184 -9.19 2.38 -17.53
C PRO A 184 -8.12 1.29 -17.62
N GLY A 185 -7.28 1.10 -16.59
CA GLY A 185 -6.16 0.14 -16.61
C GLY A 185 -4.88 0.67 -17.25
N VAL A 186 -4.82 1.96 -17.53
CA VAL A 186 -3.66 2.68 -18.10
C VAL A 186 -3.67 4.13 -17.64
N PRO A 187 -2.53 4.87 -17.76
CA PRO A 187 -2.49 6.31 -17.51
C PRO A 187 -3.41 7.07 -18.47
N ALA A 188 -4.39 7.80 -17.93
CA ALA A 188 -5.41 8.48 -18.74
C ALA A 188 -5.72 9.90 -18.28
N SER A 189 -5.09 10.39 -17.20
CA SER A 189 -5.38 11.71 -16.65
C SER A 189 -4.67 12.84 -17.41
N HIS A 190 -4.95 14.08 -16.99
CA HIS A 190 -4.23 15.29 -17.41
C HIS A 190 -3.20 15.71 -16.34
N ALA A 191 -2.38 14.76 -15.88
CA ALA A 191 -1.35 14.86 -14.85
C ALA A 191 -1.81 14.74 -13.38
N CYS A 192 -3.09 14.71 -13.07
CA CYS A 192 -3.58 14.31 -11.74
C CYS A 192 -3.41 12.80 -11.52
N VAL A 193 -3.58 12.36 -10.29
CA VAL A 193 -3.63 10.94 -9.90
C VAL A 193 -5.08 10.57 -9.65
N ARG A 194 -5.67 9.81 -10.59
CA ARG A 194 -7.03 9.30 -10.47
C ARG A 194 -7.04 8.09 -9.55
N LEU A 195 -8.10 7.93 -8.79
CA LEU A 195 -8.30 6.87 -7.81
C LEU A 195 -9.71 6.30 -7.92
N LEU A 196 -9.89 5.08 -7.43
CA LEU A 196 -11.22 4.56 -7.12
C LEU A 196 -11.88 5.42 -6.04
N THR A 197 -13.21 5.52 -6.06
CA THR A 197 -13.97 6.32 -5.06
C THR A 197 -13.58 6.00 -3.63
N ARG A 198 -13.46 4.71 -3.28
CA ARG A 198 -13.10 4.27 -1.93
C ARG A 198 -11.70 4.72 -1.52
N ASP A 199 -10.73 4.67 -2.43
CA ASP A 199 -9.34 5.04 -2.17
C ASP A 199 -9.19 6.57 -2.08
N ALA A 200 -9.84 7.31 -2.98
CA ALA A 200 -9.88 8.78 -2.93
C ALA A 200 -10.51 9.28 -1.62
N MET A 201 -11.61 8.66 -1.20
CA MET A 201 -12.27 8.96 0.08
C MET A 201 -11.38 8.62 1.27
N TRP A 202 -10.67 7.50 1.20
CA TRP A 202 -9.76 7.08 2.26
C TRP A 202 -8.59 8.07 2.39
N ILE A 203 -7.89 8.41 1.31
CA ILE A 203 -6.80 9.40 1.31
C ILE A 203 -7.30 10.76 1.81
N TYR A 204 -8.48 11.19 1.35
CA TYR A 204 -9.09 12.46 1.77
C TYR A 204 -9.29 12.56 3.28
N LYS A 205 -9.66 11.47 3.95
CA LYS A 205 -9.85 11.41 5.40
C LYS A 205 -8.54 11.22 6.16
N TRP A 206 -7.68 10.34 5.65
CA TRP A 206 -6.43 9.94 6.30
C TRP A 206 -5.32 10.99 6.17
N GLY A 207 -5.15 11.57 4.99
CA GLY A 207 -4.11 12.55 4.70
C GLY A 207 -4.26 13.84 5.51
N GLN A 208 -3.14 14.49 5.77
CA GLN A 208 -3.07 15.78 6.47
C GLN A 208 -2.83 16.90 5.48
N SER A 209 -3.66 17.94 5.53
CA SER A 209 -3.44 19.18 4.78
C SER A 209 -2.31 19.98 5.40
N TRP A 210 -1.68 20.85 4.60
CA TRP A 210 -0.81 21.88 5.12
C TRP A 210 -1.54 22.81 6.13
N THR A 211 -0.77 23.53 6.92
CA THR A 211 -1.29 24.69 7.66
C THR A 211 -0.61 25.96 7.18
N LEU A 212 -1.34 27.05 7.18
CA LEU A 212 -0.84 28.37 6.84
C LEU A 212 -0.85 29.26 8.10
N ASP A 213 0.10 30.18 8.18
CA ASP A 213 0.12 31.20 9.24
C ASP A 213 -0.90 32.32 8.94
N GLU A 214 -0.98 33.32 9.82
CA GLU A 214 -1.87 34.48 9.69
C GLU A 214 -1.63 35.30 8.42
N LYS A 215 -0.43 35.21 7.87
CA LYS A 215 -0.03 35.90 6.61
C LYS A 215 -0.28 35.04 5.37
N GLY A 216 -0.85 33.83 5.51
CA GLY A 216 -1.07 32.90 4.43
C GLY A 216 0.20 32.18 3.94
N GLN A 217 1.29 32.23 4.72
CA GLN A 217 2.53 31.52 4.41
C GLN A 217 2.49 30.10 4.99
N LEU A 218 3.25 29.19 4.40
CA LEU A 218 3.31 27.79 4.84
C LEU A 218 3.91 27.71 6.25
N ALA A 219 3.09 27.32 7.24
CA ALA A 219 3.51 27.07 8.61
C ALA A 219 3.96 25.60 8.79
N THR A 220 3.16 24.64 8.29
CA THR A 220 3.50 23.21 8.35
C THR A 220 3.10 22.55 7.03
N PRO A 221 4.00 21.77 6.41
CA PRO A 221 3.63 20.97 5.22
C PRO A 221 2.63 19.85 5.61
N GLY A 222 1.80 19.46 4.66
CA GLY A 222 0.92 18.30 4.83
C GLY A 222 1.67 16.98 4.65
N THR A 223 0.93 15.88 4.57
CA THR A 223 1.48 14.54 4.35
C THR A 223 2.39 14.53 3.11
N PRO A 224 3.64 14.02 3.23
CA PRO A 224 4.53 13.82 2.08
C PRO A 224 3.91 12.93 1.01
N VAL A 225 4.15 13.28 -0.25
CA VAL A 225 3.74 12.55 -1.45
C VAL A 225 4.96 12.35 -2.33
N VAL A 226 5.29 11.11 -2.66
CA VAL A 226 6.40 10.79 -3.56
C VAL A 226 5.83 10.13 -4.82
N ILE A 227 6.10 10.73 -5.98
CA ILE A 227 5.73 10.19 -7.29
C ILE A 227 6.99 9.58 -7.90
N LEU A 228 7.01 8.27 -8.09
CA LEU A 228 8.15 7.52 -8.57
C LEU A 228 8.02 7.13 -10.05
N GLY A 229 9.13 7.17 -10.75
CA GLY A 229 9.29 6.64 -12.10
C GLY A 229 8.45 7.34 -13.16
N THR A 230 8.40 6.72 -14.31
CA THR A 230 7.58 7.12 -15.46
C THR A 230 6.96 5.86 -16.07
N TYR A 231 5.75 5.99 -16.60
CA TYR A 231 5.08 4.87 -17.26
C TYR A 231 5.63 4.70 -18.68
N ASP A 232 5.95 3.45 -19.05
CA ASP A 232 6.37 3.11 -20.42
C ASP A 232 5.14 2.82 -21.29
N PHE A 233 4.80 3.76 -22.16
CA PHE A 233 3.69 3.61 -23.10
C PHE A 233 3.99 2.69 -24.29
N GLY A 234 5.24 2.28 -24.48
CA GLY A 234 5.68 1.38 -25.54
C GLY A 234 5.71 -0.10 -25.15
N ALA A 235 5.56 -0.41 -23.86
CA ALA A 235 5.62 -1.76 -23.32
C ALA A 235 4.26 -2.22 -22.78
N LEU A 236 4.12 -3.54 -22.62
CA LEU A 236 2.99 -4.10 -21.87
C LEU A 236 3.06 -3.62 -20.41
N PRO A 237 1.92 -3.22 -19.82
CA PRO A 237 1.88 -2.84 -18.42
C PRO A 237 2.44 -3.95 -17.52
N PRO A 238 3.42 -3.67 -16.64
CA PRO A 238 4.08 -4.71 -15.86
C PRO A 238 3.09 -5.48 -14.97
N PHE A 239 2.06 -4.82 -14.45
CA PHE A 239 1.02 -5.44 -13.62
C PHE A 239 0.09 -6.41 -14.38
N ARG A 240 0.25 -6.58 -15.68
CA ARG A 240 -0.40 -7.63 -16.47
C ARG A 240 0.42 -8.92 -16.52
N SER A 241 1.64 -8.91 -16.00
CA SER A 241 2.46 -10.10 -15.85
C SER A 241 2.27 -10.72 -14.47
N PRO A 242 1.87 -12.00 -14.38
CA PRO A 242 1.80 -12.75 -13.13
C PRO A 242 3.12 -12.73 -12.35
N GLU A 243 4.25 -12.82 -13.06
CA GLU A 243 5.60 -12.82 -12.46
C GLU A 243 5.92 -11.48 -11.80
N TYR A 244 5.50 -10.37 -12.40
CA TYR A 244 5.65 -9.05 -11.80
C TYR A 244 4.81 -8.91 -10.53
N LEU A 245 3.56 -9.33 -10.57
CA LEU A 245 2.66 -9.27 -9.42
C LEU A 245 3.18 -10.13 -8.25
N ALA A 246 3.74 -11.30 -8.54
CA ALA A 246 4.33 -12.17 -7.52
C ALA A 246 5.62 -11.59 -6.91
N ARG A 247 6.41 -10.83 -7.69
CA ARG A 247 7.67 -10.24 -7.23
C ARG A 247 7.48 -8.94 -6.44
N GLY A 248 6.44 -8.17 -6.74
CA GLY A 248 6.20 -6.84 -6.18
C GLY A 248 7.12 -5.73 -6.73
N ILE A 249 7.02 -4.56 -6.13
CA ILE A 249 7.77 -3.33 -6.48
C ILE A 249 9.01 -3.22 -5.61
N ALA A 250 10.17 -3.03 -6.23
CA ALA A 250 11.38 -2.65 -5.52
C ALA A 250 11.39 -1.12 -5.32
N LEU A 251 11.04 -0.65 -4.13
CA LEU A 251 11.15 0.75 -3.77
C LEU A 251 12.61 1.17 -3.59
N PRO A 252 13.00 2.41 -3.94
CA PRO A 252 14.37 2.88 -3.76
C PRO A 252 14.72 2.99 -2.28
N ALA A 253 15.94 2.62 -1.89
CA ALA A 253 16.39 2.73 -0.50
C ALA A 253 16.41 4.18 0.02
N VAL A 254 16.54 5.17 -0.87
CA VAL A 254 16.49 6.60 -0.58
C VAL A 254 15.45 7.24 -1.49
N LEU A 255 14.51 7.96 -0.90
CA LEU A 255 13.48 8.71 -1.63
C LEU A 255 14.03 10.03 -2.18
N PRO A 256 13.53 10.50 -3.34
CA PRO A 256 13.93 11.78 -3.92
C PRO A 256 13.50 12.97 -3.07
#